data_b31db025e6c509a8d8b49bca28202be6
#
_entry.id   b31db025e6c509a8d8b49bca28202be6
#
_cell.length_a   1.000
_cell.length_b   1.000
_cell.length_c   1.000
_cell.angle_alpha   90.00
_cell.angle_beta   90.00
_cell.angle_gamma   90.00
#
_symmetry.space_group_name_H-M   'P 1'
#
loop_
_entity.id
_entity.type
_entity.pdbx_description
1 polymer ?
#
loop_
_entity_poly.entity_id
_entity_poly.type
_entity_poly.pdbx_seq_one_letter_code
_entity_poly.pdbx_strand_id
1 'polypeptide(L)'
;MILRSATALIVIGLFAFGRSNDDTYASTPSSSGSPSLPKPPKLAPFKERLTAAQSVKVQTAILGIELDSTLESAHSKLDSLGHSMAPPVDEGGEVAKRSEGEHKVSWQLAETDYGSVFVKADEKERITYIVAYLRPGKEMPFDKIGQLEKAPVLTDRVVAWDVLRPNRPLIRVVARGSERKASSITMFIVKRLRTD
;
A
#
# COMPACT_ATOMS: atom_id res chain seq x y z
N MET A 1 -48.08 -8.53 -20.22
CA MET A 1 -46.82 -9.21 -19.81
C MET A 1 -45.83 -9.01 -20.94
N ILE A 2 -45.03 -7.95 -20.87
CA ILE A 2 -44.15 -7.51 -21.97
C ILE A 2 -42.71 -7.50 -21.48
N LEU A 3 -41.95 -8.43 -22.01
CA LEU A 3 -40.47 -8.57 -21.78
C LEU A 3 -39.78 -7.47 -22.60
N ARG A 4 -39.03 -6.59 -21.97
CA ARG A 4 -38.12 -5.65 -22.65
C ARG A 4 -36.68 -6.07 -22.39
N SER A 5 -36.09 -6.64 -23.43
CA SER A 5 -34.64 -6.86 -23.53
C SER A 5 -33.93 -5.53 -23.74
N ALA A 6 -32.97 -5.20 -22.87
CA ALA A 6 -32.03 -4.10 -23.08
C ALA A 6 -30.71 -4.67 -23.61
N THR A 7 -30.42 -4.40 -24.88
CA THR A 7 -29.15 -4.75 -25.55
C THR A 7 -28.14 -3.67 -25.21
N ALA A 8 -27.07 -4.04 -24.51
CA ALA A 8 -25.93 -3.16 -24.25
C ALA A 8 -24.98 -3.20 -25.44
N LEU A 9 -24.76 -2.06 -26.07
CA LEU A 9 -23.84 -1.86 -27.18
C LEU A 9 -22.44 -1.60 -26.63
N ILE A 10 -21.50 -2.53 -26.83
CA ILE A 10 -20.10 -2.36 -26.49
C ILE A 10 -19.42 -1.70 -27.69
N VAL A 11 -18.97 -0.45 -27.51
CA VAL A 11 -18.14 0.26 -28.49
C VAL A 11 -16.65 -0.03 -28.19
N ILE A 12 -16.04 -0.86 -29.02
CA ILE A 12 -14.60 -1.13 -29.00
C ILE A 12 -13.93 -0.05 -29.85
N GLY A 13 -13.25 0.91 -29.21
CA GLY A 13 -12.41 1.91 -29.88
C GLY A 13 -11.06 1.32 -30.28
N LEU A 14 -10.86 1.04 -31.57
CA LEU A 14 -9.54 0.74 -32.15
C LEU A 14 -8.71 2.04 -32.22
N PHE A 15 -7.62 2.12 -31.47
CA PHE A 15 -6.60 3.13 -31.69
C PHE A 15 -5.56 2.60 -32.68
N ALA A 16 -5.61 3.15 -33.90
CA ALA A 16 -4.60 2.91 -34.92
C ALA A 16 -3.36 3.79 -34.63
N PHE A 17 -2.22 3.17 -34.36
CA PHE A 17 -0.93 3.83 -34.29
C PHE A 17 -0.43 4.10 -35.72
N GLY A 18 -0.52 5.35 -36.17
CA GLY A 18 0.14 5.83 -37.40
C GLY A 18 1.64 6.01 -37.13
N ARG A 19 2.46 5.23 -37.85
CA ARG A 19 3.89 5.52 -38.00
C ARG A 19 4.04 6.64 -39.07
N SER A 20 4.60 7.77 -38.67
CA SER A 20 5.23 8.74 -39.60
C SER A 20 6.73 8.70 -39.38
N ASN A 21 7.44 8.17 -40.38
CA ASN A 21 8.87 8.39 -40.53
C ASN A 21 9.03 9.72 -41.26
N ASP A 22 9.61 10.71 -40.60
CA ASP A 22 10.24 11.85 -41.25
C ASP A 22 11.61 12.08 -40.61
N ASP A 23 12.62 11.57 -41.31
CA ASP A 23 14.02 11.86 -41.06
C ASP A 23 14.33 13.31 -41.45
N THR A 24 14.45 14.18 -40.44
CA THR A 24 15.08 15.50 -40.64
C THR A 24 16.16 15.67 -39.58
N TYR A 25 17.40 15.40 -39.97
CA TYR A 25 18.60 15.69 -39.19
C TYR A 25 18.76 17.19 -38.99
N ALA A 26 18.30 17.73 -37.88
CA ALA A 26 18.69 19.04 -37.37
C ALA A 26 19.70 18.84 -36.24
N SER A 27 20.95 19.20 -36.53
CA SER A 27 22.05 19.22 -35.56
C SER A 27 21.78 20.26 -34.47
N THR A 28 21.37 19.84 -33.30
CA THR A 28 21.27 20.67 -32.08
C THR A 28 22.55 20.56 -31.25
N PRO A 29 23.09 21.67 -30.73
CA PRO A 29 24.33 21.65 -29.94
C PRO A 29 24.15 20.94 -28.64
N SER A 30 25.08 20.02 -28.32
CA SER A 30 25.20 19.30 -27.08
C SER A 30 25.34 20.24 -25.90
N SER A 31 24.23 20.51 -25.18
CA SER A 31 24.27 21.03 -23.84
C SER A 31 24.23 19.83 -22.88
N SER A 32 25.41 19.33 -22.49
CA SER A 32 25.60 18.25 -21.55
C SER A 32 25.41 18.75 -20.10
N GLY A 33 24.18 19.11 -19.76
CA GLY A 33 23.75 19.34 -18.39
C GLY A 33 22.82 18.19 -17.96
N SER A 34 23.38 17.07 -17.54
CA SER A 34 22.56 16.04 -16.88
C SER A 34 21.91 16.65 -15.64
N PRO A 35 20.58 16.69 -15.51
CA PRO A 35 19.94 17.14 -14.29
C PRO A 35 20.37 16.21 -13.16
N SER A 36 21.14 16.75 -12.19
CA SER A 36 21.52 16.00 -11.00
C SER A 36 20.25 15.65 -10.23
N LEU A 37 19.95 14.35 -10.16
CA LEU A 37 18.88 13.85 -9.30
C LEU A 37 19.08 14.38 -7.87
N PRO A 38 18.03 14.90 -7.21
CA PRO A 38 18.13 15.37 -5.85
C PRO A 38 18.64 14.23 -4.96
N LYS A 39 19.73 14.50 -4.23
CA LYS A 39 20.30 13.52 -3.28
C LYS A 39 19.18 13.06 -2.33
N PRO A 40 19.04 11.74 -2.12
CA PRO A 40 18.06 11.24 -1.16
C PRO A 40 18.36 11.84 0.23
N PRO A 41 17.34 12.25 1.00
CA PRO A 41 17.52 12.81 2.32
C PRO A 41 18.31 11.84 3.19
N LYS A 42 19.38 12.33 3.88
CA LYS A 42 20.13 11.53 4.84
C LYS A 42 19.20 11.12 5.97
N LEU A 43 18.88 9.83 6.05
CA LEU A 43 18.15 9.29 7.19
C LEU A 43 18.99 9.44 8.46
N ALA A 44 18.36 9.87 9.55
CA ALA A 44 18.96 9.95 10.86
C ALA A 44 19.55 8.58 11.30
N PRO A 45 20.58 8.56 12.16
CA PRO A 45 21.15 7.33 12.69
C PRO A 45 20.09 6.42 13.30
N PHE A 46 20.26 5.10 13.15
CA PHE A 46 19.24 4.11 13.56
C PHE A 46 18.81 4.25 15.03
N LYS A 47 19.76 4.61 15.92
CA LYS A 47 19.51 4.81 17.36
C LYS A 47 18.54 5.97 17.64
N GLU A 48 18.72 7.10 16.96
CA GLU A 48 17.84 8.28 17.06
C GLU A 48 16.45 7.96 16.51
N ARG A 49 16.37 7.20 15.42
CA ARG A 49 15.10 6.75 14.84
C ARG A 49 14.33 5.83 15.78
N LEU A 50 15.01 4.95 16.53
CA LEU A 50 14.37 4.09 17.52
C LEU A 50 13.75 4.91 18.68
N THR A 51 14.48 5.91 19.18
CA THR A 51 13.97 6.77 20.25
C THR A 51 12.77 7.60 19.79
N ALA A 52 12.82 8.14 18.58
CA ALA A 52 11.69 8.84 17.97
C ALA A 52 10.48 7.94 17.77
N ALA A 53 10.71 6.69 17.36
CA ALA A 53 9.64 5.71 17.10
C ALA A 53 8.81 5.32 18.34
N GLN A 54 9.37 5.44 19.54
CA GLN A 54 8.67 5.10 20.80
C GLN A 54 7.57 6.11 21.18
N SER A 55 7.63 7.34 20.67
CA SER A 55 6.74 8.44 21.06
C SER A 55 5.74 8.83 19.97
N VAL A 56 5.65 8.06 18.88
CA VAL A 56 4.78 8.37 17.75
C VAL A 56 3.35 7.92 18.04
N LYS A 57 2.39 8.83 17.91
CA LYS A 57 0.97 8.50 17.84
C LYS A 57 0.58 8.35 16.37
N VAL A 58 0.27 7.14 15.97
CA VAL A 58 -0.17 6.80 14.61
C VAL A 58 -1.15 5.64 14.66
N GLN A 59 -2.04 5.56 13.68
CA GLN A 59 -2.94 4.43 13.51
C GLN A 59 -2.12 3.16 13.25
N THR A 60 -2.24 2.17 14.13
CA THR A 60 -1.53 0.88 14.04
C THR A 60 -2.45 -0.31 13.86
N ALA A 61 -3.72 -0.04 13.62
CA ALA A 61 -4.74 -1.04 13.30
C ALA A 61 -5.59 -0.53 12.12
N ILE A 62 -5.97 -1.43 11.22
CA ILE A 62 -6.93 -1.19 10.14
C ILE A 62 -8.12 -2.09 10.39
N LEU A 63 -9.31 -1.50 10.58
CA LEU A 63 -10.54 -2.24 10.91
C LEU A 63 -10.36 -3.20 12.12
N GLY A 64 -9.54 -2.78 13.09
CA GLY A 64 -9.23 -3.57 14.27
C GLY A 64 -8.19 -4.69 14.05
N ILE A 65 -7.59 -4.80 12.85
CA ILE A 65 -6.51 -5.76 12.57
C ILE A 65 -5.17 -5.09 12.84
N GLU A 66 -4.34 -5.76 13.61
CA GLU A 66 -2.97 -5.31 13.94
C GLU A 66 -1.93 -6.26 13.32
N LEU A 67 -0.73 -5.74 13.10
CA LEU A 67 0.42 -6.58 12.79
C LEU A 67 0.75 -7.49 14.00
N ASP A 68 1.29 -8.67 13.70
CA ASP A 68 1.60 -9.73 14.68
C ASP A 68 0.37 -10.38 15.35
N SER A 69 -0.86 -10.03 14.94
CA SER A 69 -2.07 -10.80 15.24
C SER A 69 -2.20 -12.02 14.33
N THR A 70 -3.14 -12.93 14.61
CA THR A 70 -3.36 -14.12 13.78
C THR A 70 -4.21 -13.83 12.56
N LEU A 71 -4.01 -14.61 11.49
CA LEU A 71 -4.82 -14.55 10.28
C LEU A 71 -6.30 -14.87 10.57
N GLU A 72 -6.57 -15.81 11.50
CA GLU A 72 -7.91 -16.12 12.00
C GLU A 72 -8.61 -14.90 12.58
N SER A 73 -7.88 -14.07 13.37
CA SER A 73 -8.41 -12.80 13.87
C SER A 73 -8.77 -11.81 12.75
N ALA A 74 -8.03 -11.81 11.65
CA ALA A 74 -8.38 -11.00 10.48
C ALA A 74 -9.65 -11.52 9.79
N HIS A 75 -9.76 -12.84 9.59
CA HIS A 75 -10.96 -13.46 9.05
C HIS A 75 -12.20 -13.13 9.87
N SER A 76 -12.16 -13.33 11.21
CA SER A 76 -13.30 -13.07 12.09
C SER A 76 -13.81 -11.62 12.02
N LYS A 77 -12.95 -10.65 11.69
CA LYS A 77 -13.30 -9.23 11.59
C LYS A 77 -13.72 -8.83 10.18
N LEU A 78 -13.00 -9.30 9.15
CA LEU A 78 -13.23 -8.85 7.77
C LEU A 78 -14.32 -9.63 7.05
N ASP A 79 -14.55 -10.91 7.38
CA ASP A 79 -15.58 -11.72 6.74
C ASP A 79 -17.00 -11.20 7.04
N SER A 80 -17.17 -10.46 8.16
CA SER A 80 -18.42 -9.76 8.46
C SER A 80 -18.61 -8.45 7.69
N LEU A 81 -17.53 -7.88 7.15
CA LEU A 81 -17.51 -6.60 6.43
C LEU A 81 -17.44 -6.76 4.91
N GLY A 82 -17.20 -7.97 4.43
CA GLY A 82 -17.03 -8.27 3.00
C GLY A 82 -16.78 -9.73 2.75
N HIS A 83 -16.19 -10.04 1.61
CA HIS A 83 -15.85 -11.41 1.25
C HIS A 83 -14.37 -11.51 0.88
N SER A 84 -13.77 -12.61 1.27
CA SER A 84 -12.40 -12.93 0.91
C SER A 84 -12.33 -13.30 -0.57
N MET A 85 -11.28 -12.83 -1.24
CA MET A 85 -10.97 -13.20 -2.61
C MET A 85 -9.66 -13.98 -2.62
N ALA A 86 -9.58 -15.01 -3.45
CA ALA A 86 -8.29 -15.62 -3.74
C ALA A 86 -7.33 -14.54 -4.27
N PRO A 87 -6.05 -14.57 -3.91
CA PRO A 87 -5.08 -13.65 -4.48
C PRO A 87 -5.14 -13.75 -6.01
N PRO A 88 -5.04 -12.63 -6.75
CA PRO A 88 -5.01 -12.66 -8.19
C PRO A 88 -3.90 -13.62 -8.63
N VAL A 89 -4.26 -14.58 -9.48
CA VAL A 89 -3.28 -15.42 -10.17
C VAL A 89 -2.62 -14.48 -11.18
N ASP A 90 -1.32 -14.24 -11.01
CA ASP A 90 -0.57 -13.47 -12.00
C ASP A 90 -0.71 -14.18 -13.35
N GLU A 91 -1.40 -13.54 -14.31
CA GLU A 91 -1.66 -14.09 -15.66
C GLU A 91 -0.38 -14.34 -16.48
N GLY A 92 0.79 -14.06 -15.90
CA GLY A 92 2.10 -14.21 -16.54
C GLY A 92 2.68 -15.61 -16.59
N GLY A 93 1.93 -16.68 -16.24
CA GLY A 93 2.33 -18.09 -16.50
C GLY A 93 3.58 -18.60 -15.75
N GLU A 94 4.41 -17.77 -15.20
CA GLU A 94 5.37 -18.15 -14.17
C GLU A 94 4.63 -18.09 -12.83
N VAL A 95 4.31 -19.25 -12.30
CA VAL A 95 3.94 -19.41 -10.89
C VAL A 95 5.10 -18.76 -10.12
N ALA A 96 4.95 -17.46 -9.77
CA ALA A 96 5.89 -16.79 -8.88
C ALA A 96 6.09 -17.79 -7.75
N LYS A 97 7.32 -18.28 -7.58
CA LYS A 97 7.64 -19.32 -6.58
C LYS A 97 6.99 -18.83 -5.29
N ARG A 98 5.84 -19.45 -4.95
CA ARG A 98 5.20 -19.21 -3.65
C ARG A 98 6.31 -19.41 -2.68
N SER A 99 6.70 -18.36 -1.96
CA SER A 99 7.55 -18.52 -0.81
C SER A 99 6.82 -19.53 0.05
N GLU A 100 7.30 -20.77 0.09
CA GLU A 100 6.71 -21.82 0.90
C GLU A 100 6.53 -21.22 2.28
N GLY A 101 5.28 -21.22 2.80
CA GLY A 101 4.95 -20.69 4.12
C GLY A 101 4.36 -19.26 4.20
N GLU A 102 4.20 -18.50 3.12
CA GLU A 102 3.47 -17.23 3.19
C GLU A 102 1.98 -17.39 2.85
N HIS A 103 1.11 -16.97 3.77
CA HIS A 103 -0.34 -16.87 3.54
C HIS A 103 -0.70 -15.47 3.05
N LYS A 104 -1.43 -15.38 1.93
CA LYS A 104 -1.89 -14.12 1.32
C LYS A 104 -3.39 -14.18 1.15
N VAL A 105 -4.10 -13.22 1.71
CA VAL A 105 -5.57 -13.11 1.61
C VAL A 105 -5.94 -11.67 1.32
N SER A 106 -6.94 -11.47 0.48
CA SER A 106 -7.55 -10.17 0.21
C SER A 106 -9.04 -10.20 0.47
N TRP A 107 -9.59 -9.07 0.89
CA TRP A 107 -11.03 -8.87 1.08
C TRP A 107 -11.49 -7.70 0.24
N GLN A 108 -12.61 -7.89 -0.44
CA GLN A 108 -13.40 -6.79 -0.99
C GLN A 108 -14.45 -6.44 0.06
N LEU A 109 -14.42 -5.20 0.53
CA LEU A 109 -15.28 -4.76 1.62
C LEU A 109 -16.52 -4.04 1.09
N ALA A 110 -17.64 -4.21 1.80
CA ALA A 110 -18.87 -3.44 1.62
C ALA A 110 -19.01 -2.43 2.77
N GLU A 111 -19.77 -1.37 2.60
CA GLU A 111 -20.23 -0.44 3.64
C GLU A 111 -19.18 0.14 4.59
N THR A 112 -17.89 0.12 4.21
CA THR A 112 -16.81 0.75 4.95
C THR A 112 -16.12 1.82 4.09
N ASP A 113 -15.32 2.70 4.73
CA ASP A 113 -14.50 3.68 4.01
C ASP A 113 -13.37 3.00 3.20
N TYR A 114 -13.06 1.74 3.50
CA TYR A 114 -12.10 0.93 2.76
C TYR A 114 -12.82 0.10 1.68
N GLY A 115 -12.28 0.11 0.47
CA GLY A 115 -12.78 -0.73 -0.64
C GLY A 115 -12.21 -2.14 -0.59
N SER A 116 -10.92 -2.26 -0.22
CA SER A 116 -10.27 -3.57 -0.09
C SER A 116 -9.15 -3.55 0.94
N VAL A 117 -8.88 -4.73 1.49
CA VAL A 117 -7.76 -4.98 2.42
C VAL A 117 -7.03 -6.22 1.95
N PHE A 118 -5.70 -6.14 1.91
CA PHE A 118 -4.80 -7.24 1.61
C PHE A 118 -3.91 -7.50 2.81
N VAL A 119 -3.76 -8.77 3.18
CA VAL A 119 -2.97 -9.22 4.33
C VAL A 119 -2.00 -10.30 3.89
N LYS A 120 -0.77 -10.23 4.42
CA LYS A 120 0.17 -11.35 4.39
C LYS A 120 0.45 -11.81 5.81
N ALA A 121 0.48 -13.11 6.00
CA ALA A 121 0.92 -13.75 7.22
C ALA A 121 2.10 -14.68 6.95
N ASP A 122 2.90 -14.95 7.98
CA ASP A 122 4.02 -15.90 7.94
C ASP A 122 3.54 -17.35 8.14
N GLU A 123 4.48 -18.30 8.16
CA GLU A 123 4.23 -19.73 8.38
C GLU A 123 3.49 -20.05 9.68
N LYS A 124 3.53 -19.14 10.67
CA LYS A 124 2.81 -19.27 11.96
C LYS A 124 1.48 -18.52 11.93
N GLU A 125 1.00 -18.18 10.73
CA GLU A 125 -0.22 -17.39 10.52
C GLU A 125 -0.22 -16.02 11.23
N ARG A 126 0.98 -15.48 11.55
CA ARG A 126 1.12 -14.14 12.12
C ARG A 126 1.19 -13.10 11.02
N ILE A 127 0.33 -12.09 11.13
CA ILE A 127 0.22 -11.02 10.14
C ILE A 127 1.51 -10.17 10.16
N THR A 128 2.17 -10.12 9.01
CA THR A 128 3.43 -9.37 8.82
C THR A 128 3.27 -8.13 7.96
N TYR A 129 2.18 -8.06 7.19
CA TYR A 129 1.94 -6.99 6.24
C TYR A 129 0.43 -6.79 6.03
N ILE A 130 -0.02 -5.54 6.01
CA ILE A 130 -1.40 -5.15 5.74
C ILE A 130 -1.37 -3.98 4.75
N VAL A 131 -2.19 -4.03 3.70
CA VAL A 131 -2.52 -2.88 2.86
C VAL A 131 -4.02 -2.70 2.83
N ALA A 132 -4.47 -1.48 3.06
CA ALA A 132 -5.85 -1.10 2.87
C ALA A 132 -5.96 0.02 1.84
N TYR A 133 -6.89 -0.11 0.91
CA TYR A 133 -7.22 0.90 -0.08
C TYR A 133 -8.54 1.56 0.31
N LEU A 134 -8.53 2.89 0.43
CA LEU A 134 -9.74 3.65 0.69
C LEU A 134 -10.58 3.76 -0.59
N ARG A 135 -11.88 3.90 -0.43
CA ARG A 135 -12.79 4.15 -1.55
C ARG A 135 -12.54 5.54 -2.13
N PRO A 136 -12.77 5.74 -3.43
CA PRO A 136 -12.79 7.09 -4.01
C PRO A 136 -13.74 8.02 -3.24
N GLY A 137 -13.26 9.22 -2.90
CA GLY A 137 -13.99 10.18 -2.08
C GLY A 137 -13.97 9.94 -0.57
N LYS A 138 -13.22 8.90 -0.12
CA LYS A 138 -13.00 8.55 1.29
C LYS A 138 -11.53 8.67 1.70
N GLU A 139 -10.75 9.44 0.92
CA GLU A 139 -9.35 9.69 1.20
C GLU A 139 -9.21 10.34 2.59
N MET A 140 -8.26 9.82 3.36
CA MET A 140 -8.05 10.25 4.75
C MET A 140 -6.87 11.23 4.82
N PRO A 141 -7.02 12.43 5.41
CA PRO A 141 -5.91 13.33 5.65
C PRO A 141 -4.78 12.65 6.43
N PHE A 142 -3.53 12.93 6.08
CA PHE A 142 -2.36 12.29 6.71
C PHE A 142 -2.27 12.55 8.22
N ASP A 143 -2.70 13.73 8.69
CA ASP A 143 -2.74 14.11 10.11
C ASP A 143 -3.76 13.30 10.93
N LYS A 144 -4.77 12.74 10.28
CA LYS A 144 -5.72 11.79 10.92
C LYS A 144 -5.13 10.41 11.11
N ILE A 145 -4.11 10.06 10.31
CA ILE A 145 -3.42 8.76 10.42
C ILE A 145 -2.33 8.84 11.48
N GLY A 146 -1.60 9.97 11.57
CA GLY A 146 -0.54 10.10 12.56
C GLY A 146 0.07 11.50 12.65
N GLN A 147 0.92 11.68 13.65
CA GLN A 147 1.61 12.95 13.92
C GLN A 147 2.62 13.24 12.80
N LEU A 148 2.35 14.28 11.98
CA LEU A 148 3.18 14.61 10.81
C LEU A 148 4.58 15.09 11.20
N GLU A 149 4.71 15.79 12.31
CA GLU A 149 5.99 16.32 12.83
C GLU A 149 6.96 15.20 13.26
N LYS A 150 6.46 13.99 13.47
CA LYS A 150 7.25 12.81 13.83
C LYS A 150 7.45 11.83 12.68
N ALA A 151 6.98 12.18 11.49
CA ALA A 151 7.14 11.34 10.32
C ALA A 151 8.57 11.49 9.73
N PRO A 152 9.40 10.45 9.67
CA PRO A 152 10.71 10.50 9.03
C PRO A 152 10.65 10.72 7.51
N VAL A 153 9.48 10.49 6.90
CA VAL A 153 9.21 10.80 5.49
C VAL A 153 7.89 11.55 5.42
N LEU A 154 7.89 12.74 4.82
CA LEU A 154 6.70 13.55 4.58
C LEU A 154 6.84 14.27 3.25
N THR A 155 5.91 13.99 2.35
CA THR A 155 5.71 14.68 1.07
C THR A 155 4.21 14.90 0.85
N ASP A 156 3.82 15.56 -0.23
CA ASP A 156 2.40 15.72 -0.56
C ASP A 156 1.71 14.40 -0.99
N ARG A 157 2.49 13.36 -1.31
CA ARG A 157 1.97 12.07 -1.80
C ARG A 157 2.23 10.91 -0.87
N VAL A 158 3.21 11.02 0.02
CA VAL A 158 3.63 9.91 0.89
C VAL A 158 4.01 10.45 2.25
N VAL A 159 3.54 9.80 3.28
CA VAL A 159 4.03 9.95 4.64
C VAL A 159 4.33 8.59 5.23
N ALA A 160 5.38 8.49 6.05
CA ALA A 160 5.73 7.24 6.71
C ALA A 160 6.14 7.50 8.17
N TRP A 161 5.76 6.57 9.04
CA TRP A 161 6.12 6.56 10.46
C TRP A 161 6.75 5.24 10.83
N ASP A 162 7.77 5.29 11.66
CA ASP A 162 8.32 4.12 12.36
C ASP A 162 7.71 4.09 13.77
N VAL A 163 7.18 2.95 14.20
CA VAL A 163 6.51 2.78 15.49
C VAL A 163 7.13 1.62 16.25
N LEU A 164 7.62 1.92 17.44
CA LEU A 164 8.16 0.93 18.37
C LEU A 164 7.32 0.93 19.65
N ARG A 165 6.71 -0.20 19.97
CA ARG A 165 6.01 -0.42 21.24
C ARG A 165 6.79 -1.40 22.10
N PRO A 166 6.70 -1.30 23.44
CA PRO A 166 7.32 -2.29 24.34
C PRO A 166 6.89 -3.71 23.96
N ASN A 167 7.85 -4.63 23.87
CA ASN A 167 7.61 -6.05 23.56
C ASN A 167 6.89 -6.34 22.24
N ARG A 168 6.91 -5.41 21.30
CA ARG A 168 6.31 -5.54 19.97
C ARG A 168 7.36 -5.32 18.88
N PRO A 169 7.21 -5.91 17.70
CA PRO A 169 8.11 -5.65 16.59
C PRO A 169 8.11 -4.16 16.21
N LEU A 170 9.22 -3.68 15.66
CA LEU A 170 9.28 -2.39 15.00
C LEU A 170 8.43 -2.47 13.73
N ILE A 171 7.43 -1.62 13.63
CA ILE A 171 6.54 -1.56 12.47
C ILE A 171 6.72 -0.23 11.73
N ARG A 172 6.42 -0.23 10.45
CA ARG A 172 6.30 0.98 9.65
C ARG A 172 4.88 1.11 9.13
N VAL A 173 4.32 2.31 9.28
CA VAL A 173 3.06 2.73 8.69
C VAL A 173 3.36 3.71 7.56
N VAL A 174 2.83 3.46 6.38
CA VAL A 174 3.01 4.30 5.19
C VAL A 174 1.64 4.64 4.63
N ALA A 175 1.33 5.92 4.52
CA ALA A 175 0.15 6.39 3.83
C ALA A 175 0.55 7.00 2.47
N ARG A 176 -0.17 6.66 1.42
CA ARG A 176 0.07 7.15 0.06
C ARG A 176 -1.22 7.69 -0.56
N GLY A 177 -1.07 8.74 -1.37
CA GLY A 177 -2.19 9.35 -2.07
C GLY A 177 -1.80 10.64 -2.77
N SER A 178 -2.60 11.68 -2.67
CA SER A 178 -2.36 12.99 -3.27
C SER A 178 -2.79 14.09 -2.32
N GLU A 179 -2.22 15.29 -2.44
CA GLU A 179 -2.63 16.47 -1.67
C GLU A 179 -2.69 16.22 -0.15
N ARG A 180 -1.73 15.46 0.39
CA ARG A 180 -1.68 15.03 1.80
C ARG A 180 -2.91 14.23 2.28
N LYS A 181 -3.62 13.59 1.35
CA LYS A 181 -4.71 12.67 1.65
C LYS A 181 -4.33 11.27 1.18
N ALA A 182 -4.51 10.29 2.05
CA ALA A 182 -4.24 8.89 1.76
C ALA A 182 -5.38 8.27 0.96
N SER A 183 -5.05 7.62 -0.13
CA SER A 183 -5.89 6.64 -0.83
C SER A 183 -5.54 5.20 -0.44
N SER A 184 -4.37 5.01 0.17
CA SER A 184 -3.97 3.71 0.73
C SER A 184 -3.13 3.86 1.98
N ILE A 185 -3.25 2.89 2.89
CA ILE A 185 -2.47 2.76 4.12
C ILE A 185 -1.82 1.38 4.12
N THR A 186 -0.50 1.35 4.28
CA THR A 186 0.30 0.13 4.35
C THR A 186 0.95 0.03 5.71
N MET A 187 0.89 -1.13 6.34
CA MET A 187 1.61 -1.43 7.58
C MET A 187 2.44 -2.68 7.40
N PHE A 188 3.67 -2.70 7.89
CA PHE A 188 4.52 -3.88 7.83
C PHE A 188 5.55 -3.92 8.95
N ILE A 189 5.99 -5.14 9.28
CA ILE A 189 7.03 -5.39 10.27
C ILE A 189 8.39 -5.09 9.62
N VAL A 190 9.14 -4.14 10.18
CA VAL A 190 10.50 -3.80 9.73
C VAL A 190 11.53 -4.74 10.34
N LYS A 191 11.39 -5.02 11.65
CA LYS A 191 12.28 -5.90 12.39
C LYS A 191 11.54 -6.54 13.56
N ARG A 192 11.61 -7.87 13.66
CA ARG A 192 11.22 -8.56 14.90
C ARG A 192 12.32 -8.36 15.93
N LEU A 193 11.96 -7.97 17.14
CA LEU A 193 12.89 -8.00 18.27
C LEU A 193 13.19 -9.49 18.54
N ARG A 194 14.46 -9.89 18.43
CA ARG A 194 14.85 -11.21 18.96
C ARG A 194 14.66 -11.15 20.47
N THR A 195 13.74 -11.92 20.98
CA THR A 195 13.69 -12.32 22.37
C THR A 195 14.59 -13.56 22.47
N ASP A 196 15.86 -13.31 22.80
CA ASP A 196 16.78 -14.36 23.21
C ASP A 196 16.43 -14.78 24.64
#